data_3d461ea8c03ced6efd432374887ea7a0
#
_entry.id   3d461ea8c03ced6efd432374887ea7a0
#
_cell.length_a   1.000
_cell.length_b   1.000
_cell.length_c   1.000
_cell.angle_alpha   90.00
_cell.angle_beta   90.00
_cell.angle_gamma   90.00
#
_symmetry.space_group_name_H-M   'P 1'
#
loop_
_entity.id
_entity.type
_entity.pdbx_description
1 polymer ?
#
loop_
_entity_poly.entity_id
_entity_poly.type
_entity_poly.pdbx_seq_one_letter_code
_entity_poly.pdbx_strand_id
1 'polypeptide(L)'
;VNSSTIMGVGDDAAVLRYSDKETLISSQMFMEGVHFDLTYIDMEHLGYKVAMVTMSNIFAMNGQPRQLIVSLGLGKRFKVEDLDLFYAGLKEACTKWDIDIIGGDTTSSYTGLAINITCIGEAAKDDIIYRSGANETDLICVTGDLGAAYMGLQLLEREKTVYFQQVQEYNNKVKEAQAN
;
A
#
# COMPACT_ATOMS: atom_id res chain seq x y z
N VAL A 1 12.61 -13.40 -11.10
CA VAL A 1 11.67 -14.32 -10.43
C VAL A 1 12.39 -14.92 -9.23
N ASN A 2 11.78 -14.85 -8.05
CA ASN A 2 12.33 -15.38 -6.82
C ASN A 2 12.46 -16.92 -6.90
N SER A 3 13.50 -17.49 -6.28
CA SER A 3 13.76 -18.94 -6.33
C SER A 3 12.64 -19.80 -5.69
N SER A 4 11.85 -19.21 -4.79
CA SER A 4 10.68 -19.87 -4.20
C SER A 4 9.42 -19.82 -5.07
N THR A 5 9.40 -19.01 -6.14
CA THR A 5 8.28 -18.93 -7.09
C THR A 5 8.51 -19.92 -8.23
N ILE A 6 7.74 -21.00 -8.26
CA ILE A 6 7.77 -21.99 -9.36
C ILE A 6 6.90 -21.51 -10.52
N MET A 7 5.68 -21.01 -10.21
CA MET A 7 4.76 -20.41 -11.16
C MET A 7 4.02 -19.26 -10.48
N GLY A 8 4.04 -18.07 -11.09
CA GLY A 8 3.31 -16.89 -10.63
C GLY A 8 2.02 -16.69 -11.42
N VAL A 9 1.84 -15.47 -11.96
CA VAL A 9 0.68 -15.09 -12.79
C VAL A 9 0.68 -15.88 -14.10
N GLY A 10 -0.46 -16.44 -14.49
CA GLY A 10 -0.65 -17.14 -15.77
C GLY A 10 -1.41 -18.46 -15.69
N ASP A 11 -1.80 -18.90 -14.50
CA ASP A 11 -2.64 -20.07 -14.26
C ASP A 11 -3.65 -19.78 -13.13
N ASP A 12 -4.52 -20.72 -12.80
CA ASP A 12 -5.58 -20.59 -11.79
C ASP A 12 -5.02 -20.34 -10.37
N ALA A 13 -3.79 -20.77 -10.09
CA ALA A 13 -3.11 -20.53 -8.82
C ALA A 13 -1.60 -20.40 -8.99
N ALA A 14 -0.97 -19.61 -8.13
CA ALA A 14 0.48 -19.56 -8.03
C ALA A 14 1.04 -20.82 -7.35
N VAL A 15 2.20 -21.30 -7.80
CA VAL A 15 2.90 -22.44 -7.21
C VAL A 15 4.18 -21.94 -6.55
N LEU A 16 4.27 -22.13 -5.24
CA LEU A 16 5.43 -21.75 -4.42
C LEU A 16 6.10 -22.99 -3.81
N ARG A 17 7.40 -22.87 -3.59
CA ARG A 17 8.18 -23.91 -2.90
C ARG A 17 9.06 -23.27 -1.84
N TYR A 18 8.79 -23.60 -0.60
CA TYR A 18 9.63 -23.27 0.55
C TYR A 18 10.28 -24.58 1.07
N SER A 19 11.57 -24.54 1.47
CA SER A 19 12.27 -25.72 1.95
C SER A 19 12.39 -25.69 3.49
N ASP A 20 13.37 -25.00 4.01
CA ASP A 20 13.78 -25.16 5.43
C ASP A 20 13.50 -23.92 6.27
N LYS A 21 12.60 -23.04 5.82
CA LYS A 21 12.29 -21.79 6.48
C LYS A 21 10.82 -21.73 6.87
N GLU A 22 10.53 -20.98 7.90
CA GLU A 22 9.16 -20.65 8.29
C GLU A 22 8.57 -19.63 7.30
N THR A 23 7.30 -19.80 6.95
CA THR A 23 6.56 -18.91 6.07
C THR A 23 5.84 -17.84 6.88
N LEU A 24 6.08 -16.58 6.56
CA LEU A 24 5.40 -15.43 7.15
C LEU A 24 4.36 -14.92 6.16
N ILE A 25 3.13 -14.67 6.62
CA ILE A 25 2.04 -14.16 5.78
C ILE A 25 1.42 -12.95 6.47
N SER A 26 1.29 -11.84 5.72
CA SER A 26 0.58 -10.65 6.15
C SER A 26 -0.37 -10.20 5.06
N SER A 27 -1.60 -9.84 5.43
CA SER A 27 -2.59 -9.30 4.50
C SER A 27 -3.16 -8.00 5.03
N GLN A 28 -3.24 -6.98 4.15
CA GLN A 28 -3.75 -5.66 4.52
C GLN A 28 -4.75 -5.17 3.49
N MET A 29 -5.81 -4.53 3.98
CA MET A 29 -6.80 -3.86 3.16
C MET A 29 -6.64 -2.35 3.28
N PHE A 30 -6.69 -1.67 2.14
CA PHE A 30 -6.65 -0.21 2.03
C PHE A 30 -7.93 0.27 1.34
N MET A 31 -8.60 1.22 1.98
CA MET A 31 -9.86 1.78 1.50
C MET A 31 -9.67 3.27 1.23
N GLU A 32 -10.12 3.72 0.08
CA GLU A 32 -10.19 5.14 -0.24
C GLU A 32 -11.05 5.90 0.77
N GLY A 33 -10.60 7.08 1.18
CA GLY A 33 -11.25 7.90 2.21
C GLY A 33 -10.96 7.46 3.65
N VAL A 34 -10.27 6.32 3.85
CA VAL A 34 -9.87 5.81 5.18
C VAL A 34 -8.35 5.75 5.30
N HIS A 35 -7.67 5.08 4.36
CA HIS A 35 -6.23 4.85 4.42
C HIS A 35 -5.45 5.75 3.45
N PHE A 36 -6.13 6.32 2.47
CA PHE A 36 -5.59 7.25 1.50
C PHE A 36 -6.70 8.12 0.90
N ASP A 37 -6.33 9.27 0.35
CA ASP A 37 -7.22 10.16 -0.39
C ASP A 37 -6.51 10.61 -1.67
N LEU A 38 -7.12 10.33 -2.82
CA LEU A 38 -6.57 10.63 -4.15
C LEU A 38 -6.55 12.13 -4.48
N THR A 39 -6.98 13.00 -3.58
CA THR A 39 -6.83 14.45 -3.75
C THR A 39 -5.40 14.93 -3.48
N TYR A 40 -4.58 14.16 -2.77
CA TYR A 40 -3.19 14.50 -2.45
C TYR A 40 -2.18 13.34 -2.56
N ILE A 41 -2.60 12.18 -3.05
CA ILE A 41 -1.71 11.09 -3.46
C ILE A 41 -2.09 10.62 -4.85
N ASP A 42 -1.15 10.50 -5.76
CA ASP A 42 -1.38 9.92 -7.07
C ASP A 42 -1.34 8.38 -7.04
N MET A 43 -1.72 7.76 -8.15
CA MET A 43 -1.83 6.31 -8.25
C MET A 43 -0.47 5.60 -8.17
N GLU A 44 0.60 6.21 -8.68
CA GLU A 44 1.94 5.64 -8.65
C GLU A 44 2.50 5.61 -7.22
N HIS A 45 2.44 6.73 -6.50
CA HIS A 45 2.82 6.78 -5.09
C HIS A 45 1.92 5.88 -4.21
N LEU A 46 0.63 5.77 -4.55
CA LEU A 46 -0.26 4.86 -3.84
C LEU A 46 0.19 3.41 -4.00
N GLY A 47 0.51 2.98 -5.24
CA GLY A 47 1.02 1.64 -5.51
C GLY A 47 2.28 1.31 -4.71
N TYR A 48 3.25 2.23 -4.70
CA TYR A 48 4.47 2.09 -3.90
C TYR A 48 4.15 2.01 -2.39
N LYS A 49 3.33 2.92 -1.88
CA LYS A 49 2.95 2.99 -0.47
C LYS A 49 2.32 1.70 0.03
N VAL A 50 1.30 1.18 -0.66
CA VAL A 50 0.56 -0.02 -0.19
C VAL A 50 1.44 -1.27 -0.21
N ALA A 51 2.36 -1.38 -1.17
CA ALA A 51 3.36 -2.44 -1.20
C ALA A 51 4.27 -2.35 0.03
N MET A 52 4.88 -1.18 0.28
CA MET A 52 5.80 -0.97 1.41
C MET A 52 5.12 -1.21 2.76
N VAL A 53 3.89 -0.72 2.95
CA VAL A 53 3.14 -0.92 4.21
C VAL A 53 2.86 -2.40 4.44
N THR A 54 2.51 -3.17 3.41
CA THR A 54 2.26 -4.61 3.57
C THR A 54 3.54 -5.38 3.86
N MET A 55 4.63 -5.08 3.14
CA MET A 55 5.94 -5.67 3.36
C MET A 55 6.52 -5.36 4.74
N SER A 56 6.22 -4.19 5.30
CA SER A 56 6.74 -3.75 6.60
C SER A 56 6.39 -4.73 7.73
N ASN A 57 5.27 -5.43 7.65
CA ASN A 57 4.88 -6.43 8.64
C ASN A 57 5.81 -7.66 8.62
N ILE A 58 6.27 -8.06 7.44
CA ILE A 58 7.24 -9.15 7.30
C ILE A 58 8.62 -8.70 7.81
N PHE A 59 9.05 -7.48 7.44
CA PHE A 59 10.30 -6.91 7.96
C PHE A 59 10.29 -6.76 9.48
N ALA A 60 9.15 -6.36 10.07
CA ALA A 60 9.02 -6.21 11.53
C ALA A 60 9.25 -7.52 12.29
N MET A 61 9.06 -8.67 11.64
CA MET A 61 9.34 -10.00 12.19
C MET A 61 10.72 -10.54 11.78
N ASN A 62 11.62 -9.67 11.28
CA ASN A 62 12.92 -10.04 10.74
C ASN A 62 12.83 -11.02 9.56
N GLY A 63 11.70 -11.04 8.87
CA GLY A 63 11.46 -11.86 7.69
C GLY A 63 11.88 -11.15 6.40
N GLN A 64 12.03 -11.94 5.35
CA GLN A 64 12.27 -11.46 4.01
C GLN A 64 11.02 -11.64 3.15
N PRO A 65 10.35 -10.56 2.72
CA PRO A 65 9.26 -10.63 1.75
C PRO A 65 9.72 -11.29 0.44
N ARG A 66 8.85 -12.09 -0.18
CA ARG A 66 9.17 -12.82 -1.42
C ARG A 66 8.11 -12.62 -2.50
N GLN A 67 6.85 -12.65 -2.14
CA GLN A 67 5.75 -12.55 -3.09
C GLN A 67 4.64 -11.63 -2.60
N LEU A 68 3.94 -11.00 -3.55
CA LEU A 68 2.71 -10.25 -3.32
C LEU A 68 1.56 -10.82 -4.14
N ILE A 69 0.38 -10.84 -3.54
CA ILE A 69 -0.92 -11.06 -4.18
C ILE A 69 -1.71 -9.78 -4.05
N VAL A 70 -2.28 -9.26 -5.15
CA VAL A 70 -2.93 -7.95 -5.21
C VAL A 70 -4.37 -8.09 -5.69
N SER A 71 -5.33 -7.75 -4.84
CA SER A 71 -6.74 -7.72 -5.24
C SER A 71 -7.29 -6.29 -5.20
N LEU A 72 -7.97 -5.89 -6.27
CA LEU A 72 -8.48 -4.53 -6.47
C LEU A 72 -9.99 -4.52 -6.65
N GLY A 73 -10.68 -3.64 -5.92
CA GLY A 73 -12.06 -3.26 -6.18
C GLY A 73 -12.10 -1.85 -6.78
N LEU A 74 -12.48 -1.72 -8.06
CA LEU A 74 -12.39 -0.49 -8.81
C LEU A 74 -13.75 0.19 -9.01
N GLY A 75 -13.84 1.46 -8.62
CA GLY A 75 -14.96 2.32 -8.95
C GLY A 75 -14.97 2.70 -10.45
N LYS A 76 -16.15 3.04 -10.99
CA LYS A 76 -16.36 3.36 -12.43
C LYS A 76 -15.50 4.53 -12.95
N ARG A 77 -14.94 5.37 -12.09
CA ARG A 77 -14.14 6.54 -12.48
C ARG A 77 -12.71 6.19 -12.90
N PHE A 78 -12.21 5.02 -12.53
CA PHE A 78 -10.84 4.60 -12.82
C PHE A 78 -10.71 4.09 -14.25
N LYS A 79 -9.65 4.52 -14.92
CA LYS A 79 -9.29 4.13 -16.27
C LYS A 79 -8.11 3.15 -16.24
N VAL A 80 -7.80 2.56 -17.37
CA VAL A 80 -6.65 1.63 -17.50
C VAL A 80 -5.35 2.35 -17.18
N GLU A 81 -5.20 3.60 -17.60
CA GLU A 81 -4.02 4.43 -17.36
C GLU A 81 -3.77 4.65 -15.85
N ASP A 82 -4.83 4.78 -15.04
CA ASP A 82 -4.72 4.88 -13.58
C ASP A 82 -4.15 3.59 -12.98
N LEU A 83 -4.56 2.44 -13.52
CA LEU A 83 -4.03 1.15 -13.10
C LEU A 83 -2.58 0.96 -13.53
N ASP A 84 -2.22 1.39 -14.73
CA ASP A 84 -0.83 1.33 -15.21
C ASP A 84 0.10 2.11 -14.26
N LEU A 85 -0.30 3.31 -13.81
CA LEU A 85 0.43 4.09 -12.82
C LEU A 85 0.50 3.37 -11.47
N PHE A 86 -0.63 2.83 -10.98
CA PHE A 86 -0.65 2.08 -9.72
C PHE A 86 0.33 0.90 -9.75
N TYR A 87 0.29 0.11 -10.83
CA TYR A 87 1.19 -1.03 -10.97
C TYR A 87 2.64 -0.60 -11.24
N ALA A 88 2.90 0.58 -11.80
CA ALA A 88 4.25 1.12 -11.92
C ALA A 88 4.89 1.35 -10.55
N GLY A 89 4.20 2.06 -9.65
CA GLY A 89 4.67 2.28 -8.29
C GLY A 89 4.79 0.98 -7.47
N LEU A 90 3.83 0.06 -7.62
CA LEU A 90 3.89 -1.25 -6.97
C LEU A 90 5.13 -2.04 -7.43
N LYS A 91 5.40 -2.07 -8.74
CA LYS A 91 6.57 -2.75 -9.33
C LYS A 91 7.88 -2.10 -8.91
N GLU A 92 7.94 -0.77 -8.78
CA GLU A 92 9.12 -0.08 -8.26
C GLU A 92 9.49 -0.61 -6.86
N ALA A 93 8.52 -0.66 -5.95
CA ALA A 93 8.72 -1.22 -4.61
C ALA A 93 9.17 -2.69 -4.68
N CYS A 94 8.51 -3.51 -5.50
CA CYS A 94 8.84 -4.92 -5.66
C CYS A 94 10.24 -5.15 -6.22
N THR A 95 10.65 -4.36 -7.21
CA THR A 95 11.99 -4.44 -7.81
C THR A 95 13.08 -4.10 -6.80
N LYS A 96 12.85 -3.08 -5.98
CA LYS A 96 13.82 -2.65 -4.96
C LYS A 96 14.11 -3.74 -3.92
N TRP A 97 13.15 -4.61 -3.64
CA TRP A 97 13.23 -5.62 -2.59
C TRP A 97 13.24 -7.06 -3.12
N ASP A 98 13.37 -7.25 -4.44
CA ASP A 98 13.38 -8.56 -5.11
C ASP A 98 12.13 -9.40 -4.77
N ILE A 99 10.96 -8.82 -5.04
CA ILE A 99 9.66 -9.41 -4.72
C ILE A 99 8.87 -9.66 -6.00
N ASP A 100 8.25 -10.83 -6.10
CA ASP A 100 7.37 -11.20 -7.21
C ASP A 100 5.92 -10.85 -6.93
N ILE A 101 5.23 -10.27 -7.91
CA ILE A 101 3.76 -10.22 -7.92
C ILE A 101 3.29 -11.51 -8.57
N ILE A 102 2.64 -12.39 -7.78
CA ILE A 102 2.34 -13.76 -8.22
C ILE A 102 0.88 -14.01 -8.55
N GLY A 103 0.01 -13.03 -8.33
CA GLY A 103 -1.41 -13.16 -8.62
C GLY A 103 -2.23 -12.05 -8.01
N GLY A 104 -3.54 -12.21 -8.13
CA GLY A 104 -4.51 -11.27 -7.61
C GLY A 104 -5.85 -11.39 -8.32
N ASP A 105 -6.71 -10.42 -8.05
CA ASP A 105 -8.02 -10.32 -8.67
C ASP A 105 -8.40 -8.84 -8.87
N THR A 106 -9.23 -8.57 -9.86
CA THR A 106 -9.77 -7.23 -10.09
C THR A 106 -11.26 -7.31 -10.31
N THR A 107 -12.01 -6.64 -9.46
CA THR A 107 -13.47 -6.59 -9.52
C THR A 107 -13.99 -5.15 -9.49
N SER A 108 -15.27 -4.96 -9.74
CA SER A 108 -15.90 -3.64 -9.64
C SER A 108 -16.25 -3.30 -8.19
N SER A 109 -16.16 -2.00 -7.86
CA SER A 109 -16.60 -1.42 -6.60
C SER A 109 -17.63 -0.32 -6.84
N TYR A 110 -18.61 -0.20 -5.96
CA TYR A 110 -19.57 0.91 -5.97
C TYR A 110 -19.13 2.11 -5.12
N THR A 111 -18.15 1.93 -4.23
CA THR A 111 -17.80 2.90 -3.17
C THR A 111 -16.41 3.51 -3.31
N GLY A 112 -15.73 3.34 -4.45
CA GLY A 112 -14.37 3.86 -4.65
C GLY A 112 -13.34 2.76 -4.85
N LEU A 113 -12.07 3.07 -4.55
CA LEU A 113 -10.96 2.14 -4.67
C LEU A 113 -10.76 1.36 -3.36
N ALA A 114 -10.81 0.05 -3.47
CA ALA A 114 -10.42 -0.88 -2.41
C ALA A 114 -9.22 -1.70 -2.89
N ILE A 115 -8.20 -1.83 -2.06
CA ILE A 115 -6.98 -2.57 -2.39
C ILE A 115 -6.73 -3.56 -1.26
N ASN A 116 -6.55 -4.83 -1.59
CA ASN A 116 -6.03 -5.82 -0.66
C ASN A 116 -4.70 -6.34 -1.18
N ILE A 117 -3.68 -6.33 -0.32
CA ILE A 117 -2.38 -6.90 -0.64
C ILE A 117 -2.03 -7.94 0.41
N THR A 118 -1.71 -9.14 -0.06
CA THR A 118 -1.16 -10.21 0.77
C THR A 118 0.31 -10.35 0.42
N CYS A 119 1.17 -10.24 1.44
CA CYS A 119 2.61 -10.47 1.33
C CYS A 119 2.95 -11.82 1.95
N ILE A 120 3.73 -12.60 1.22
CA ILE A 120 4.30 -13.86 1.65
C ILE A 120 5.80 -13.67 1.76
N GLY A 121 6.37 -14.06 2.89
CA GLY A 121 7.80 -13.98 3.17
C GLY A 121 8.30 -15.23 3.87
N GLU A 122 9.58 -15.24 4.14
CA GLU A 122 10.28 -16.34 4.80
C GLU A 122 11.26 -15.83 5.85
N ALA A 123 11.47 -16.61 6.90
CA ALA A 123 12.54 -16.39 7.88
C ALA A 123 13.07 -17.73 8.40
N ALA A 124 14.32 -17.79 8.85
CA ALA A 124 14.78 -18.92 9.63
C ALA A 124 14.04 -18.93 10.96
N LYS A 125 13.71 -20.12 11.45
CA LYS A 125 12.88 -20.29 12.65
C LYS A 125 13.42 -19.51 13.86
N ASP A 126 14.71 -19.55 14.07
CA ASP A 126 15.38 -18.94 15.23
C ASP A 126 15.62 -17.44 15.07
N ASP A 127 15.42 -16.89 13.86
CA ASP A 127 15.59 -15.48 13.54
C ASP A 127 14.28 -14.68 13.64
N ILE A 128 13.15 -15.35 13.82
CA ILE A 128 11.84 -14.67 13.86
C ILE A 128 11.71 -13.83 15.13
N ILE A 129 11.39 -12.56 14.95
CA ILE A 129 11.13 -11.63 16.05
C ILE A 129 9.63 -11.49 16.25
N TYR A 130 9.19 -11.65 17.48
CA TYR A 130 7.81 -11.51 17.91
C TYR A 130 7.57 -10.21 18.68
N ARG A 131 6.32 -9.78 18.80
CA ARG A 131 5.93 -8.62 19.63
C ARG A 131 6.14 -8.86 21.12
N SER A 132 6.16 -10.12 21.54
CA SER A 132 6.41 -10.55 22.92
C SER A 132 7.90 -10.77 23.15
N GLY A 133 8.33 -10.71 24.41
CA GLY A 133 9.69 -11.05 24.79
C GLY A 133 10.52 -9.87 25.31
N ALA A 134 9.99 -8.63 25.29
CA ALA A 134 10.66 -7.49 25.91
C ALA A 134 10.70 -7.63 27.45
N ASN A 135 11.82 -7.23 28.05
CA ASN A 135 12.08 -7.24 29.48
C ASN A 135 12.17 -5.81 30.03
N GLU A 136 12.04 -5.66 31.36
CA GLU A 136 12.06 -4.35 32.03
C GLU A 136 13.36 -3.54 31.82
N THR A 137 14.47 -4.23 31.48
CA THR A 137 15.78 -3.60 31.26
C THR A 137 16.10 -3.34 29.80
N ASP A 138 15.20 -3.69 28.88
CA ASP A 138 15.43 -3.49 27.46
C ASP A 138 15.32 -2.01 27.06
N LEU A 139 16.16 -1.59 26.13
CA LEU A 139 16.14 -0.23 25.60
C LEU A 139 15.10 -0.11 24.49
N ILE A 140 14.30 0.94 24.57
CA ILE A 140 13.36 1.32 23.49
C ILE A 140 14.13 2.17 22.48
N CYS A 141 14.37 1.62 21.28
CA CYS A 141 15.05 2.32 20.19
C CYS A 141 14.03 2.71 19.11
N VAL A 142 14.21 3.89 18.55
CA VAL A 142 13.37 4.43 17.48
C VAL A 142 14.24 4.91 16.34
N THR A 143 13.82 4.63 15.10
CA THR A 143 14.42 5.19 13.89
C THR A 143 13.45 6.15 13.21
N GLY A 144 13.97 7.25 12.64
CA GLY A 144 13.16 8.28 11.99
C GLY A 144 12.50 9.26 12.97
N ASP A 145 11.64 10.13 12.42
CA ASP A 145 10.97 11.18 13.17
C ASP A 145 9.58 10.74 13.64
N LEU A 146 9.40 10.62 14.95
CA LEU A 146 8.10 10.29 15.53
C LEU A 146 7.10 11.43 15.27
N GLY A 147 5.94 11.06 14.66
CA GLY A 147 4.87 11.99 14.39
C GLY A 147 5.00 12.78 13.06
N ALA A 148 6.14 12.70 12.34
CA ALA A 148 6.34 13.44 11.09
C ALA A 148 5.26 13.11 10.04
N ALA A 149 4.91 11.82 9.87
CA ALA A 149 3.84 11.40 8.94
C ALA A 149 2.47 11.97 9.33
N TYR A 150 2.16 12.01 10.63
CA TYR A 150 0.91 12.59 11.12
C TYR A 150 0.87 14.11 10.88
N MET A 151 1.95 14.82 11.17
CA MET A 151 2.03 16.27 10.90
C MET A 151 1.95 16.58 9.41
N GLY A 152 2.58 15.76 8.57
CA GLY A 152 2.44 15.86 7.11
C GLY A 152 0.99 15.71 6.65
N LEU A 153 0.26 14.72 7.19
CA LEU A 153 -1.16 14.53 6.91
C LEU A 153 -1.99 15.75 7.34
N GLN A 154 -1.74 16.32 8.53
CA GLN A 154 -2.46 17.51 9.01
C GLN A 154 -2.24 18.73 8.08
N LEU A 155 -1.03 18.90 7.55
CA LEU A 155 -0.74 19.93 6.57
C LEU A 155 -1.52 19.71 5.25
N LEU A 156 -1.53 18.49 4.73
CA LEU A 156 -2.28 18.13 3.52
C LEU A 156 -3.79 18.36 3.69
N GLU A 157 -4.36 17.97 4.80
CA GLU A 157 -5.79 18.19 5.11
C GLU A 157 -6.13 19.69 5.22
N ARG A 158 -5.24 20.47 5.79
CA ARG A 158 -5.39 21.94 5.85
C ARG A 158 -5.38 22.55 4.46
N GLU A 159 -4.38 22.21 3.63
CA GLU A 159 -4.25 22.72 2.27
C GLU A 159 -5.46 22.33 1.40
N LYS A 160 -5.94 21.12 1.53
CA LYS A 160 -7.18 20.65 0.89
C LYS A 160 -8.38 21.52 1.28
N THR A 161 -8.55 21.83 2.57
CA THR A 161 -9.65 22.66 3.07
C THR A 161 -9.56 24.08 2.48
N VAL A 162 -8.39 24.70 2.49
CA VAL A 162 -8.14 26.03 1.91
C VAL A 162 -8.45 26.04 0.42
N TYR A 163 -7.99 25.03 -0.33
CA TYR A 163 -8.27 24.92 -1.76
C TYR A 163 -9.77 24.87 -2.06
N PHE A 164 -10.53 24.04 -1.35
CA PHE A 164 -11.98 23.95 -1.57
C PHE A 164 -12.71 25.24 -1.22
N GLN A 165 -12.29 25.96 -0.18
CA GLN A 165 -12.86 27.28 0.14
C GLN A 165 -12.62 28.28 -0.99
N GLN A 166 -11.41 28.35 -1.52
CA GLN A 166 -11.08 29.24 -2.66
C GLN A 166 -11.88 28.90 -3.91
N VAL A 167 -12.05 27.62 -4.22
CA VAL A 167 -12.87 27.16 -5.36
C VAL A 167 -14.33 27.56 -5.19
N GLN A 168 -14.89 27.44 -3.98
CA GLN A 168 -16.26 27.86 -3.68
C GLN A 168 -16.44 29.38 -3.83
N GLU A 169 -15.53 30.16 -3.30
CA GLU A 169 -15.54 31.62 -3.46
C GLU A 169 -15.46 32.05 -4.93
N TYR A 170 -14.58 31.41 -5.69
CA TYR A 170 -14.48 31.69 -7.14
C TYR A 170 -15.78 31.35 -7.87
N ASN A 171 -16.37 30.19 -7.62
CA ASN A 171 -17.62 29.79 -8.25
C ASN A 171 -18.80 30.71 -7.89
N ASN A 172 -18.85 31.24 -6.67
CA ASN A 172 -19.86 32.19 -6.25
C ASN A 172 -19.70 33.53 -6.99
N LYS A 173 -18.47 34.04 -7.12
CA LYS A 173 -18.19 35.26 -7.90
C LYS A 173 -18.58 35.13 -9.37
N VAL A 174 -18.32 33.95 -9.97
CA VAL A 174 -18.71 33.68 -11.38
C VAL A 174 -20.24 33.68 -11.53
N LYS A 175 -20.97 33.04 -10.59
CA LYS A 175 -22.44 33.05 -10.61
C LYS A 175 -23.03 34.45 -10.47
N GLU A 176 -22.48 35.25 -9.57
CA GLU A 176 -22.90 36.64 -9.37
C GLU A 176 -22.65 37.52 -10.65
N ALA A 177 -21.50 37.29 -11.30
CA ALA A 177 -21.17 37.99 -12.55
C ALA A 177 -22.05 37.58 -13.74
N GLN A 178 -22.62 36.37 -13.73
CA GLN A 178 -23.53 35.88 -14.78
C GLN A 178 -24.99 36.30 -14.53
N ALA A 179 -25.34 36.71 -13.31
CA ALA A 179 -26.68 37.13 -12.93
C ALA A 179 -26.93 38.64 -13.09
N ASN A 180 -25.85 39.41 -13.32
CA ASN A 180 -25.89 40.85 -13.63
C ASN A 180 -25.67 41.11 -15.13
#